data_ecbf29662b0fc2a3e086f9c2bba47e98
#
_entry.id   ecbf29662b0fc2a3e086f9c2bba47e98
#
_cell.length_a   1.000
_cell.length_b   1.000
_cell.length_c   1.000
_cell.angle_alpha   90.00
_cell.angle_beta   90.00
_cell.angle_gamma   90.00
#
_symmetry.space_group_name_H-M   'P 1'
#
loop_
_entity.id
_entity.type
_entity.pdbx_description
1 polymer ?
#
loop_
_entity_poly.entity_id
_entity_poly.type
_entity_poly.pdbx_seq_one_letter_code
_entity_poly.pdbx_strand_id
1 'polypeptide(L)'
;MMDVTVRGAGIFGLSIAWVCLKSGARVRVIDPNGIAAGSSGGIVGALAPHVPENWNSKKQFQFESLLLAEEFWAEVARVSGDDPGYARAGRVQPVPDDSALALARSRQVNAKELWCGEAAWTLTQSVDASWAVGSPTGWYIHDTLSARIHPRRACHALAKAITATGGEICLEGPDKGAVVWATGVAGLASLGADCPRTVGNGVKGQAALLRYDAGTQPQLFADTLHFVPHNDGTVAIGSTSERDYSEAAA
;
A
#
# COMPACT_ATOMS: atom_id res chain seq x y z
N MET A 1 9.27 -9.89 30.31
CA MET A 1 8.23 -10.82 29.74
C MET A 1 7.69 -10.14 28.50
N MET A 2 7.47 -10.87 27.36
CA MET A 2 6.94 -10.29 26.13
C MET A 2 5.44 -10.04 26.28
N ASP A 3 4.93 -8.90 25.82
CA ASP A 3 3.51 -8.54 25.96
C ASP A 3 2.71 -8.90 24.71
N VAL A 4 3.36 -8.82 23.52
CA VAL A 4 2.74 -9.14 22.23
C VAL A 4 3.70 -9.94 21.36
N THR A 5 3.20 -11.01 20.76
CA THR A 5 3.86 -11.73 19.68
C THR A 5 3.09 -11.51 18.38
N VAL A 6 3.77 -11.04 17.34
CA VAL A 6 3.20 -10.85 16.01
C VAL A 6 3.76 -11.94 15.08
N ARG A 7 2.90 -12.76 14.51
CA ARG A 7 3.23 -13.78 13.51
C ARG A 7 3.06 -13.20 12.11
N GLY A 8 4.19 -13.05 11.39
CA GLY A 8 4.28 -12.47 10.06
C GLY A 8 5.04 -11.14 10.04
N ALA A 9 6.10 -11.06 9.24
CA ALA A 9 6.94 -9.88 9.04
C ALA A 9 6.66 -9.19 7.68
N GLY A 10 5.43 -9.26 7.20
CA GLY A 10 4.92 -8.41 6.14
C GLY A 10 4.47 -7.05 6.66
N ILE A 11 3.97 -6.19 5.76
CA ILE A 11 3.58 -4.82 6.10
C ILE A 11 2.55 -4.74 7.24
N PHE A 12 1.55 -5.62 7.28
CA PHE A 12 0.56 -5.64 8.35
C PHE A 12 1.19 -5.97 9.71
N GLY A 13 1.97 -7.06 9.78
CA GLY A 13 2.58 -7.49 11.04
C GLY A 13 3.58 -6.47 11.57
N LEU A 14 4.44 -5.93 10.70
CA LEU A 14 5.41 -4.92 11.10
C LEU A 14 4.76 -3.60 11.52
N SER A 15 3.70 -3.15 10.84
CA SER A 15 2.97 -1.94 11.24
C SER A 15 2.28 -2.11 12.59
N ILE A 16 1.66 -3.27 12.85
CA ILE A 16 1.06 -3.58 14.15
C ILE A 16 2.12 -3.61 15.24
N ALA A 17 3.24 -4.30 15.00
CA ALA A 17 4.35 -4.37 15.93
C ALA A 17 4.91 -2.99 16.29
N TRP A 18 5.09 -2.13 15.28
CA TRP A 18 5.52 -0.75 15.46
C TRP A 18 4.57 0.06 16.36
N VAL A 19 3.27 0.00 16.09
CA VAL A 19 2.26 0.72 16.88
C VAL A 19 2.19 0.20 18.32
N CYS A 20 2.28 -1.12 18.52
CA CYS A 20 2.33 -1.71 19.86
C CYS A 20 3.56 -1.25 20.65
N LEU A 21 4.74 -1.20 20.02
CA LEU A 21 5.97 -0.68 20.63
C LEU A 21 5.82 0.80 21.05
N LYS A 22 5.28 1.63 20.18
CA LYS A 22 5.01 3.03 20.48
C LYS A 22 4.04 3.21 21.65
N SER A 23 3.14 2.27 21.85
CA SER A 23 2.22 2.22 22.99
C SER A 23 2.86 1.65 24.27
N GLY A 24 4.16 1.38 24.27
CA GLY A 24 4.92 0.91 25.42
C GLY A 24 4.92 -0.61 25.64
N ALA A 25 4.36 -1.40 24.70
CA ALA A 25 4.40 -2.84 24.80
C ALA A 25 5.76 -3.41 24.39
N ARG A 26 6.17 -4.53 24.99
CA ARG A 26 7.33 -5.33 24.53
C ARG A 26 6.87 -6.29 23.47
N VAL A 27 7.43 -6.16 22.27
CA VAL A 27 6.94 -6.84 21.07
C VAL A 27 8.00 -7.75 20.48
N ARG A 28 7.58 -8.92 20.04
CA ARG A 28 8.35 -9.83 19.20
C ARG A 28 7.58 -10.11 17.91
N VAL A 29 8.27 -9.98 16.77
CA VAL A 29 7.78 -10.41 15.45
C VAL A 29 8.46 -11.73 15.09
N ILE A 30 7.68 -12.70 14.62
CA ILE A 30 8.17 -14.00 14.20
C ILE A 30 7.70 -14.29 12.78
N ASP A 31 8.64 -14.52 11.86
CA ASP A 31 8.35 -14.97 10.50
C ASP A 31 9.44 -15.92 10.02
N PRO A 32 9.14 -17.20 9.77
CA PRO A 32 10.12 -18.20 9.36
C PRO A 32 10.75 -17.90 8.00
N ASN A 33 10.10 -17.11 7.16
CA ASN A 33 10.60 -16.76 5.83
C ASN A 33 11.32 -15.40 5.81
N GLY A 34 11.32 -14.67 6.93
CA GLY A 34 11.96 -13.37 7.07
C GLY A 34 11.11 -12.17 6.65
N ILE A 35 11.74 -11.00 6.64
CA ILE A 35 11.08 -9.72 6.41
C ILE A 35 10.62 -9.61 4.95
N ALA A 36 9.36 -9.25 4.75
CA ALA A 36 8.76 -9.03 3.42
C ALA A 36 8.84 -10.23 2.47
N ALA A 37 8.93 -11.46 2.98
CA ALA A 37 9.05 -12.66 2.17
C ALA A 37 7.79 -13.01 1.35
N GLY A 38 6.61 -12.50 1.77
CA GLY A 38 5.34 -12.70 1.07
C GLY A 38 4.98 -11.54 0.13
N SER A 39 3.70 -11.25 0.00
CA SER A 39 3.16 -10.20 -0.89
C SER A 39 3.75 -8.81 -0.66
N SER A 40 4.21 -8.52 0.56
CA SER A 40 4.89 -7.25 0.89
C SER A 40 6.29 -7.12 0.27
N GLY A 41 6.84 -8.19 -0.30
CA GLY A 41 8.09 -8.17 -1.07
C GLY A 41 7.93 -7.70 -2.51
N GLY A 42 6.71 -7.33 -2.94
CA GLY A 42 6.44 -6.77 -4.26
C GLY A 42 7.13 -5.42 -4.51
N ILE A 43 6.94 -4.91 -5.72
CA ILE A 43 7.56 -3.65 -6.18
C ILE A 43 6.53 -2.55 -6.42
N VAL A 44 5.25 -2.87 -6.60
CA VAL A 44 4.18 -1.89 -6.86
C VAL A 44 3.57 -1.45 -5.55
N GLY A 45 3.93 -0.26 -5.09
CA GLY A 45 3.42 0.35 -3.87
C GLY A 45 2.47 1.52 -4.16
N ALA A 46 1.35 1.23 -4.80
CA ALA A 46 0.32 2.22 -5.08
C ALA A 46 -0.65 2.32 -3.89
N LEU A 47 -0.63 3.45 -3.21
CA LEU A 47 -1.59 3.80 -2.17
C LEU A 47 -2.63 4.72 -2.79
N ALA A 48 -3.80 4.17 -3.13
CA ALA A 48 -4.84 4.89 -3.84
C ALA A 48 -6.16 4.87 -3.09
N PRO A 49 -6.89 6.00 -3.01
CA PRO A 49 -8.18 6.06 -2.33
C PRO A 49 -9.27 5.33 -3.11
N HIS A 50 -10.30 4.91 -2.41
CA HIS A 50 -11.59 4.65 -3.04
C HIS A 50 -12.16 5.94 -3.62
N VAL A 51 -12.87 5.80 -4.73
CA VAL A 51 -13.52 6.95 -5.39
C VAL A 51 -14.53 7.62 -4.46
N PRO A 52 -14.65 8.97 -4.49
CA PRO A 52 -15.53 9.74 -3.62
C PRO A 52 -16.99 9.68 -4.07
N GLU A 53 -17.59 8.52 -3.91
CA GLU A 53 -19.01 8.23 -4.16
C GLU A 53 -19.48 7.05 -3.30
N ASN A 54 -20.77 6.91 -3.07
CA ASN A 54 -21.34 5.81 -2.27
C ASN A 54 -20.54 5.58 -0.97
N TRP A 55 -20.38 6.66 -0.20
CA TRP A 55 -19.52 6.68 0.97
C TRP A 55 -20.01 5.72 2.05
N ASN A 56 -19.08 5.02 2.69
CA ASN A 56 -19.36 4.06 3.74
C ASN A 56 -18.15 3.94 4.70
N SER A 57 -18.29 3.19 5.77
CA SER A 57 -17.27 3.04 6.81
C SER A 57 -15.92 2.49 6.27
N LYS A 58 -15.95 1.61 5.27
CA LYS A 58 -14.73 1.09 4.65
C LYS A 58 -13.96 2.18 3.90
N LYS A 59 -14.67 3.02 3.16
CA LYS A 59 -14.06 4.15 2.43
C LYS A 59 -13.54 5.21 3.38
N GLN A 60 -14.28 5.49 4.44
CA GLN A 60 -13.87 6.41 5.51
C GLN A 60 -12.58 5.91 6.19
N PHE A 61 -12.54 4.65 6.59
CA PHE A 61 -11.35 4.04 7.20
C PHE A 61 -10.12 4.13 6.28
N GLN A 62 -10.29 3.85 4.98
CA GLN A 62 -9.18 3.97 4.04
C GLN A 62 -8.72 5.42 3.87
N PHE A 63 -9.66 6.38 3.80
CA PHE A 63 -9.36 7.80 3.72
C PHE A 63 -8.51 8.26 4.90
N GLU A 64 -8.96 7.96 6.11
CA GLU A 64 -8.22 8.27 7.36
C GLU A 64 -6.84 7.62 7.38
N SER A 65 -6.74 6.36 6.94
CA SER A 65 -5.46 5.64 6.86
C SER A 65 -4.48 6.30 5.89
N LEU A 66 -4.96 6.84 4.76
CA LEU A 66 -4.13 7.54 3.79
C LEU A 66 -3.66 8.91 4.33
N LEU A 67 -4.49 9.60 5.10
CA LEU A 67 -4.10 10.85 5.76
C LEU A 67 -3.04 10.62 6.83
N LEU A 68 -3.19 9.58 7.64
CA LEU A 68 -2.21 9.20 8.68
C LEU A 68 -0.87 8.71 8.10
N ALA A 69 -0.86 8.25 6.86
CA ALA A 69 0.32 7.60 6.28
C ALA A 69 1.54 8.53 6.20
N GLU A 70 1.36 9.81 5.97
CA GLU A 70 2.45 10.78 5.86
C GLU A 70 3.25 10.88 7.16
N GLU A 71 2.57 11.12 8.28
CA GLU A 71 3.20 11.21 9.60
C GLU A 71 3.78 9.86 10.03
N PHE A 72 3.06 8.76 9.79
CA PHE A 72 3.50 7.41 10.12
C PHE A 72 4.83 7.07 9.44
N TRP A 73 4.95 7.30 8.13
CA TRP A 73 6.14 6.97 7.38
C TRP A 73 7.30 7.94 7.64
N ALA A 74 7.01 9.21 7.90
CA ALA A 74 8.03 10.17 8.34
C ALA A 74 8.66 9.76 9.67
N GLU A 75 7.84 9.28 10.61
CA GLU A 75 8.35 8.78 11.88
C GLU A 75 9.18 7.50 11.73
N VAL A 76 8.70 6.54 10.93
CA VAL A 76 9.45 5.32 10.63
C VAL A 76 10.80 5.65 10.00
N ALA A 77 10.84 6.57 9.03
CA ALA A 77 12.09 7.03 8.41
C ALA A 77 13.04 7.66 9.43
N ARG A 78 12.52 8.51 10.29
CA ARG A 78 13.32 9.19 11.34
C ARG A 78 13.95 8.20 12.33
N VAL A 79 13.20 7.18 12.76
CA VAL A 79 13.68 6.21 13.76
C VAL A 79 14.60 5.17 13.13
N SER A 80 14.27 4.68 11.94
CA SER A 80 15.09 3.69 11.24
C SER A 80 16.36 4.29 10.62
N GLY A 81 16.32 5.57 10.23
CA GLY A 81 17.33 6.20 9.38
C GLY A 81 17.29 5.75 7.91
N ASP A 82 16.27 4.97 7.53
CA ASP A 82 16.08 4.46 6.17
C ASP A 82 14.86 5.10 5.52
N ASP A 83 14.93 5.33 4.20
CA ASP A 83 13.82 5.88 3.43
C ASP A 83 12.85 4.76 3.00
N PRO A 84 11.59 4.76 3.46
CA PRO A 84 10.57 3.79 3.02
C PRO A 84 10.10 4.00 1.57
N GLY A 85 10.53 5.08 0.90
CA GLY A 85 10.09 5.46 -0.43
C GLY A 85 8.66 6.03 -0.48
N TYR A 86 8.15 6.51 0.66
CA TYR A 86 6.82 7.12 0.72
C TYR A 86 6.83 8.53 0.14
N ALA A 87 5.82 8.85 -0.68
CA ALA A 87 5.53 10.21 -1.09
C ALA A 87 4.05 10.36 -1.49
N ARG A 88 3.38 11.38 -0.96
CA ARG A 88 2.02 11.75 -1.34
C ARG A 88 2.07 12.65 -2.60
N ALA A 89 2.42 12.04 -3.75
CA ALA A 89 2.60 12.74 -5.02
C ALA A 89 1.31 12.82 -5.86
N GLY A 90 0.22 12.22 -5.39
CA GLY A 90 -1.03 12.14 -6.12
C GLY A 90 -1.04 11.05 -7.20
N ARG A 91 -2.12 11.05 -7.99
CA ARG A 91 -2.31 10.13 -9.11
C ARG A 91 -3.00 10.82 -10.27
N VAL A 92 -2.56 10.53 -11.48
CA VAL A 92 -3.19 10.92 -12.75
C VAL A 92 -3.82 9.69 -13.39
N GLN A 93 -5.02 9.88 -13.96
CA GLN A 93 -5.76 8.84 -14.66
C GLN A 93 -6.43 9.42 -15.91
N PRO A 94 -6.18 8.90 -17.12
CA PRO A 94 -6.87 9.31 -18.33
C PRO A 94 -8.37 8.96 -18.25
N VAL A 95 -9.22 9.81 -18.79
CA VAL A 95 -10.67 9.58 -18.86
C VAL A 95 -11.03 8.96 -20.21
N PRO A 96 -11.54 7.70 -20.26
CA PRO A 96 -11.66 6.96 -21.50
C PRO A 96 -12.82 7.41 -22.39
N ASP A 97 -13.91 7.88 -21.82
CA ASP A 97 -15.13 8.22 -22.55
C ASP A 97 -15.99 9.27 -21.84
N ASP A 98 -17.06 9.74 -22.50
CA ASP A 98 -17.97 10.77 -21.97
C ASP A 98 -18.74 10.31 -20.73
N SER A 99 -19.04 9.01 -20.61
CA SER A 99 -19.71 8.45 -19.42
C SER A 99 -18.80 8.54 -18.20
N ALA A 100 -17.55 8.13 -18.37
CA ALA A 100 -16.51 8.26 -17.34
C ALA A 100 -16.24 9.73 -16.99
N LEU A 101 -16.29 10.64 -17.98
CA LEU A 101 -16.13 12.08 -17.75
C LEU A 101 -17.28 12.64 -16.91
N ALA A 102 -18.52 12.29 -17.22
CA ALA A 102 -19.68 12.71 -16.44
C ALA A 102 -19.58 12.22 -14.98
N LEU A 103 -19.19 10.96 -14.79
CA LEU A 103 -18.99 10.38 -13.47
C LEU A 103 -17.83 11.06 -12.70
N ALA A 104 -16.74 11.37 -13.38
CA ALA A 104 -15.60 12.07 -12.77
C ALA A 104 -15.97 13.49 -12.31
N ARG A 105 -16.85 14.19 -13.05
CA ARG A 105 -17.40 15.49 -12.63
C ARG A 105 -18.23 15.38 -11.36
N SER A 106 -19.11 14.39 -11.26
CA SER A 106 -19.91 14.13 -10.06
C SER A 106 -18.99 13.83 -8.86
N ARG A 107 -17.96 12.99 -9.04
CA ARG A 107 -16.97 12.66 -8.01
C ARG A 107 -16.16 13.88 -7.57
N GLN A 108 -15.85 14.80 -8.49
CA GLN A 108 -15.17 16.06 -8.13
C GLN A 108 -16.02 16.92 -7.19
N VAL A 109 -17.34 16.94 -7.38
CA VAL A 109 -18.25 17.66 -6.47
C VAL A 109 -18.28 16.96 -5.10
N ASN A 110 -18.49 15.64 -5.11
CA ASN A 110 -18.57 14.84 -3.89
C ASN A 110 -17.27 14.88 -3.06
N ALA A 111 -16.11 14.89 -3.71
CA ALA A 111 -14.82 14.92 -3.02
C ALA A 111 -14.66 16.15 -2.11
N LYS A 112 -15.23 17.28 -2.48
CA LYS A 112 -15.16 18.50 -1.66
C LYS A 112 -15.80 18.31 -0.28
N GLU A 113 -16.89 17.56 -0.22
CA GLU A 113 -17.57 17.24 1.03
C GLU A 113 -16.93 16.04 1.72
N LEU A 114 -16.76 14.92 1.00
CA LEU A 114 -16.34 13.64 1.55
C LEU A 114 -14.87 13.63 2.02
N TRP A 115 -14.02 14.43 1.38
CA TRP A 115 -12.60 14.55 1.75
C TRP A 115 -12.31 15.80 2.58
N CYS A 116 -13.34 16.56 2.97
CA CYS A 116 -13.28 17.65 3.94
C CYS A 116 -12.17 18.69 3.68
N GLY A 117 -11.73 18.86 2.43
CA GLY A 117 -10.63 19.75 2.07
C GLY A 117 -9.22 19.19 2.30
N GLU A 118 -9.07 18.00 2.88
CA GLU A 118 -7.76 17.34 3.14
C GLU A 118 -7.07 16.87 1.85
N ALA A 119 -7.86 16.70 0.78
CA ALA A 119 -7.37 16.31 -0.53
C ALA A 119 -8.32 16.80 -1.63
N ALA A 120 -7.84 16.79 -2.86
CA ALA A 120 -8.60 17.18 -4.03
C ALA A 120 -8.74 16.02 -5.03
N TRP A 121 -9.91 15.97 -5.67
CA TRP A 121 -10.20 15.19 -6.86
C TRP A 121 -10.58 16.17 -7.96
N THR A 122 -9.75 16.34 -8.97
CA THR A 122 -9.92 17.36 -10.00
C THR A 122 -9.91 16.76 -11.39
N LEU A 123 -10.70 17.37 -12.30
CA LEU A 123 -10.59 17.15 -13.73
C LEU A 123 -9.66 18.20 -14.33
N THR A 124 -8.71 17.79 -15.16
CA THR A 124 -7.75 18.65 -15.82
C THR A 124 -7.47 18.20 -17.26
N GLN A 125 -7.10 19.12 -18.12
CA GLN A 125 -6.54 18.83 -19.45
C GLN A 125 -5.03 19.07 -19.47
N SER A 126 -4.50 19.68 -18.40
CA SER A 126 -3.08 19.99 -18.27
C SER A 126 -2.39 18.92 -17.43
N VAL A 127 -1.61 18.08 -18.09
CA VAL A 127 -0.76 17.05 -17.50
C VAL A 127 0.63 17.10 -18.16
N ASP A 128 1.64 16.58 -17.49
CA ASP A 128 2.96 16.44 -18.09
C ASP A 128 2.91 15.40 -19.21
N ALA A 129 3.03 15.86 -20.46
CA ALA A 129 2.95 15.02 -21.65
C ALA A 129 4.12 14.01 -21.76
N SER A 130 5.21 14.22 -21.02
CA SER A 130 6.32 13.27 -20.98
C SER A 130 6.06 12.08 -20.08
N TRP A 131 5.06 12.21 -19.19
CA TRP A 131 4.68 11.17 -18.21
C TRP A 131 3.31 10.56 -18.48
N ALA A 132 2.31 11.38 -18.76
CA ALA A 132 0.94 10.91 -18.93
C ALA A 132 0.72 10.23 -20.28
N VAL A 133 -0.05 9.14 -20.29
CA VAL A 133 -0.55 8.53 -21.53
C VAL A 133 -1.69 9.36 -22.12
N GLY A 134 -1.93 9.25 -23.43
CA GLY A 134 -3.02 9.96 -24.10
C GLY A 134 -4.39 9.62 -23.51
N SER A 135 -5.27 10.63 -23.34
CA SER A 135 -6.65 10.45 -22.95
C SER A 135 -7.56 10.56 -24.17
N PRO A 136 -8.47 9.59 -24.44
CA PRO A 136 -9.40 9.67 -25.55
C PRO A 136 -10.33 10.88 -25.50
N THR A 137 -10.68 11.35 -24.28
CA THR A 137 -11.51 12.55 -24.09
C THR A 137 -10.70 13.85 -23.99
N GLY A 138 -9.37 13.76 -23.91
CA GLY A 138 -8.50 14.88 -23.58
C GLY A 138 -8.54 15.30 -22.10
N TRP A 139 -9.31 14.61 -21.26
CA TRP A 139 -9.44 14.90 -19.84
C TRP A 139 -8.72 13.85 -18.98
N TYR A 140 -8.23 14.30 -17.84
CA TYR A 140 -7.61 13.48 -16.83
C TYR A 140 -8.23 13.75 -15.46
N ILE A 141 -8.29 12.72 -14.64
CA ILE A 141 -8.53 12.83 -13.21
C ILE A 141 -7.17 12.99 -12.54
N HIS A 142 -7.07 14.00 -11.67
CA HIS A 142 -5.92 14.16 -10.77
C HIS A 142 -6.42 14.16 -9.33
N ASP A 143 -6.01 13.19 -8.52
CA ASP A 143 -6.25 13.18 -7.08
C ASP A 143 -4.95 13.47 -6.33
N THR A 144 -5.05 14.22 -5.24
CA THR A 144 -3.90 14.57 -4.37
C THR A 144 -3.81 13.71 -3.10
N LEU A 145 -4.70 12.71 -2.97
CA LEU A 145 -4.71 11.81 -1.81
C LEU A 145 -3.84 10.57 -2.04
N SER A 146 -3.72 10.14 -3.29
CA SER A 146 -2.88 9.02 -3.64
C SER A 146 -1.43 9.24 -3.26
N ALA A 147 -0.81 8.20 -2.74
CA ALA A 147 0.59 8.19 -2.36
C ALA A 147 1.29 6.95 -2.93
N ARG A 148 2.60 7.02 -3.05
CA ARG A 148 3.46 5.88 -3.39
C ARG A 148 4.25 5.43 -2.18
N ILE A 149 4.67 4.18 -2.19
CA ILE A 149 5.63 3.64 -1.24
C ILE A 149 6.46 2.56 -1.93
N HIS A 150 7.69 2.32 -1.50
CA HIS A 150 8.46 1.18 -1.97
C HIS A 150 8.23 0.00 -1.01
N PRO A 151 7.45 -1.05 -1.36
CA PRO A 151 6.99 -2.04 -0.39
C PRO A 151 8.10 -2.72 0.40
N ARG A 152 9.18 -3.16 -0.28
CA ARG A 152 10.33 -3.80 0.39
C ARG A 152 11.05 -2.85 1.33
N ARG A 153 11.36 -1.61 0.89
CA ARG A 153 12.03 -0.61 1.72
C ARG A 153 11.19 -0.25 2.94
N ALA A 154 9.88 -0.12 2.77
CA ALA A 154 8.95 0.15 3.85
C ALA A 154 8.98 -0.94 4.94
N CYS A 155 8.96 -2.22 4.54
CA CYS A 155 9.09 -3.33 5.48
C CYS A 155 10.44 -3.33 6.19
N HIS A 156 11.54 -3.10 5.47
CA HIS A 156 12.87 -3.04 6.08
C HIS A 156 13.03 -1.84 7.00
N ALA A 157 12.51 -0.66 6.64
CA ALA A 157 12.52 0.52 7.50
C ALA A 157 11.72 0.28 8.79
N LEU A 158 10.52 -0.34 8.69
CA LEU A 158 9.74 -0.74 9.86
C LEU A 158 10.51 -1.72 10.74
N ALA A 159 11.09 -2.76 10.16
CA ALA A 159 11.85 -3.75 10.90
C ALA A 159 13.02 -3.11 11.67
N LYS A 160 13.75 -2.20 11.02
CA LYS A 160 14.85 -1.46 11.64
C LYS A 160 14.36 -0.50 12.73
N ALA A 161 13.23 0.20 12.51
CA ALA A 161 12.62 1.05 13.54
C ALA A 161 12.18 0.22 14.76
N ILE A 162 11.57 -0.96 14.55
CA ILE A 162 11.17 -1.89 15.60
C ILE A 162 12.39 -2.32 16.43
N THR A 163 13.48 -2.75 15.79
CA THR A 163 14.69 -3.18 16.51
C THR A 163 15.39 -2.04 17.22
N ALA A 164 15.46 -0.85 16.60
CA ALA A 164 16.02 0.35 17.23
C ALA A 164 15.25 0.79 18.48
N THR A 165 13.95 0.45 18.58
CA THR A 165 13.08 0.77 19.72
C THR A 165 13.01 -0.37 20.75
N GLY A 166 13.80 -1.44 20.58
CA GLY A 166 13.89 -2.56 21.52
C GLY A 166 12.92 -3.72 21.25
N GLY A 167 12.25 -3.72 20.10
CA GLY A 167 11.49 -4.88 19.64
C GLY A 167 12.38 -5.98 19.09
N GLU A 168 11.90 -7.21 19.13
CA GLU A 168 12.62 -8.39 18.62
C GLU A 168 12.01 -8.83 17.30
N ILE A 169 12.86 -9.21 16.34
CA ILE A 169 12.47 -9.88 15.10
C ILE A 169 13.28 -11.16 14.96
N CYS A 170 12.61 -12.29 14.80
CA CYS A 170 13.26 -13.59 14.72
C CYS A 170 12.53 -14.52 13.73
N LEU A 171 13.22 -15.55 13.27
CA LEU A 171 12.65 -16.56 12.38
C LEU A 171 11.77 -17.55 13.14
N GLU A 172 12.16 -17.87 14.38
CA GLU A 172 11.50 -18.88 15.21
C GLU A 172 11.39 -18.39 16.66
N GLY A 173 10.47 -18.95 17.39
CA GLY A 173 10.31 -18.70 18.81
C GLY A 173 8.93 -19.03 19.35
N PRO A 174 8.79 -19.20 20.67
CA PRO A 174 7.52 -19.42 21.31
C PRO A 174 6.66 -18.15 21.33
N ASP A 175 5.36 -18.32 21.23
CA ASP A 175 4.40 -17.26 21.48
C ASP A 175 4.42 -16.85 22.96
N LYS A 176 4.38 -15.54 23.20
CA LYS A 176 4.34 -14.96 24.55
C LYS A 176 3.42 -13.74 24.53
N GLY A 177 2.59 -13.63 25.56
CA GLY A 177 1.60 -12.55 25.63
C GLY A 177 0.44 -12.72 24.67
N ALA A 178 -0.12 -11.61 24.20
CA ALA A 178 -1.16 -11.63 23.17
C ALA A 178 -0.53 -12.00 21.82
N VAL A 179 -1.24 -12.79 21.02
CA VAL A 179 -0.76 -13.24 19.69
C VAL A 179 -1.56 -12.58 18.58
N VAL A 180 -0.88 -11.93 17.66
CA VAL A 180 -1.46 -11.34 16.46
C VAL A 180 -1.01 -12.15 15.25
N TRP A 181 -1.96 -12.68 14.49
CA TRP A 181 -1.71 -13.45 13.27
C TRP A 181 -1.82 -12.55 12.04
N ALA A 182 -0.69 -12.25 11.42
CA ALA A 182 -0.56 -11.43 10.21
C ALA A 182 0.19 -12.20 9.09
N THR A 183 -0.10 -13.50 8.98
CA THR A 183 0.64 -14.50 8.23
C THR A 183 0.28 -14.57 6.73
N GLY A 184 -0.48 -13.57 6.23
CA GLY A 184 -0.78 -13.43 4.81
C GLY A 184 -1.50 -14.65 4.21
N VAL A 185 -1.16 -15.00 2.97
CA VAL A 185 -1.80 -16.10 2.22
C VAL A 185 -1.62 -17.44 2.92
N ALA A 186 -0.47 -17.69 3.53
CA ALA A 186 -0.22 -18.93 4.27
C ALA A 186 -1.17 -19.09 5.47
N GLY A 187 -1.45 -17.99 6.17
CA GLY A 187 -2.44 -17.99 7.26
C GLY A 187 -3.88 -18.24 6.78
N LEU A 188 -4.24 -17.70 5.60
CA LEU A 188 -5.54 -18.00 5.00
C LEU A 188 -5.69 -19.48 4.64
N ALA A 189 -4.63 -20.10 4.12
CA ALA A 189 -4.61 -21.54 3.82
C ALA A 189 -4.77 -22.38 5.09
N SER A 190 -4.05 -22.04 6.17
CA SER A 190 -4.18 -22.72 7.47
C SER A 190 -5.59 -22.59 8.05
N LEU A 191 -6.16 -21.38 8.05
CA LEU A 191 -7.53 -21.16 8.51
C LEU A 191 -8.56 -21.91 7.64
N GLY A 192 -8.31 -22.01 6.33
CA GLY A 192 -9.17 -22.72 5.40
C GLY A 192 -9.21 -24.24 5.64
N ALA A 193 -8.13 -24.82 6.18
CA ALA A 193 -8.08 -26.22 6.53
C ALA A 193 -9.02 -26.58 7.71
N ASP A 194 -9.23 -25.65 8.63
CA ASP A 194 -10.04 -25.83 9.82
C ASP A 194 -11.49 -25.33 9.66
N CYS A 195 -11.80 -24.66 8.56
CA CYS A 195 -13.10 -24.06 8.32
C CYS A 195 -13.88 -24.81 7.24
N PRO A 196 -15.20 -25.06 7.42
CA PRO A 196 -16.04 -25.73 6.43
C PRO A 196 -16.32 -24.86 5.18
N ARG A 197 -15.93 -23.60 5.20
CA ARG A 197 -16.09 -22.65 4.10
C ARG A 197 -14.78 -21.94 3.79
N THR A 198 -14.60 -21.51 2.55
CA THR A 198 -13.46 -20.69 2.13
C THR A 198 -13.44 -19.38 2.92
N VAL A 199 -12.37 -19.13 3.69
CA VAL A 199 -12.17 -17.91 4.48
C VAL A 199 -11.46 -16.82 3.67
N GLY A 200 -10.74 -17.19 2.61
CA GLY A 200 -10.07 -16.29 1.68
C GLY A 200 -9.16 -17.04 0.72
N ASN A 201 -8.81 -16.39 -0.37
CA ASN A 201 -7.89 -16.91 -1.37
C ASN A 201 -6.75 -15.92 -1.62
N GLY A 202 -5.58 -16.45 -1.99
CA GLY A 202 -4.52 -15.65 -2.58
C GLY A 202 -4.90 -15.17 -3.98
N VAL A 203 -4.41 -13.99 -4.34
CA VAL A 203 -4.43 -13.49 -5.72
C VAL A 203 -2.99 -13.24 -6.12
N LYS A 204 -2.53 -13.92 -7.18
CA LYS A 204 -1.20 -13.70 -7.73
C LYS A 204 -1.20 -12.43 -8.59
N GLY A 205 -0.19 -11.59 -8.41
CA GLY A 205 0.06 -10.43 -9.24
C GLY A 205 1.49 -10.44 -9.76
N GLN A 206 1.65 -10.17 -11.07
CA GLN A 206 2.96 -9.97 -11.69
C GLN A 206 3.17 -8.49 -11.95
N ALA A 207 4.41 -8.05 -11.82
CA ALA A 207 4.81 -6.67 -12.02
C ALA A 207 6.18 -6.58 -12.68
N ALA A 208 6.43 -5.47 -13.38
CA ALA A 208 7.71 -5.16 -13.99
C ALA A 208 8.34 -3.93 -13.31
N LEU A 209 9.67 -3.93 -13.21
CA LEU A 209 10.44 -2.78 -12.75
C LEU A 209 11.27 -2.25 -13.92
N LEU A 210 11.06 -0.99 -14.28
CA LEU A 210 11.81 -0.32 -15.33
C LEU A 210 12.85 0.64 -14.72
N ARG A 211 14.00 0.73 -15.35
CA ARG A 211 14.96 1.81 -15.09
C ARG A 211 14.53 3.05 -15.87
N TYR A 212 13.80 3.90 -15.21
CA TYR A 212 13.30 5.17 -15.75
C TYR A 212 13.12 6.15 -14.61
N ASP A 213 13.82 7.25 -14.66
CA ASP A 213 13.70 8.31 -13.66
C ASP A 213 12.52 9.21 -14.02
N ALA A 214 11.40 8.96 -13.37
CA ALA A 214 10.21 9.78 -13.46
C ALA A 214 10.20 10.94 -12.42
N GLY A 215 11.27 11.09 -11.65
CA GLY A 215 11.41 12.15 -10.65
C GLY A 215 10.26 12.15 -9.62
N THR A 216 9.61 13.30 -9.49
CA THR A 216 8.51 13.54 -8.55
C THR A 216 7.12 13.37 -9.18
N GLN A 217 7.04 12.76 -10.35
CA GLN A 217 5.75 12.54 -11.03
C GLN A 217 4.74 11.81 -10.15
N PRO A 218 3.42 12.13 -10.27
CA PRO A 218 2.38 11.39 -9.60
C PRO A 218 2.30 9.96 -10.13
N GLN A 219 1.65 9.05 -9.40
CA GLN A 219 1.28 7.78 -9.97
C GLN A 219 0.44 7.97 -11.24
N LEU A 220 0.62 7.09 -12.20
CA LEU A 220 -0.29 7.00 -13.34
C LEU A 220 -1.10 5.69 -13.20
N PHE A 221 -2.41 5.78 -13.39
CA PHE A 221 -3.28 4.62 -13.48
C PHE A 221 -3.96 4.60 -14.86
N ALA A 222 -3.59 3.66 -15.68
CA ALA A 222 -4.11 3.51 -17.03
C ALA A 222 -4.23 2.01 -17.38
N ASP A 223 -5.24 1.64 -18.13
CA ASP A 223 -5.47 0.26 -18.60
C ASP A 223 -5.40 -0.78 -17.47
N THR A 224 -5.97 -0.45 -16.30
CA THR A 224 -5.97 -1.29 -15.08
C THR A 224 -4.61 -1.47 -14.42
N LEU A 225 -3.55 -0.82 -14.90
CA LEU A 225 -2.21 -0.89 -14.36
C LEU A 225 -1.85 0.40 -13.60
N HIS A 226 -1.14 0.23 -12.52
CA HIS A 226 -0.45 1.32 -11.83
C HIS A 226 0.97 1.46 -12.37
N PHE A 227 1.39 2.69 -12.62
CA PHE A 227 2.77 3.08 -12.89
C PHE A 227 3.22 3.91 -11.68
N VAL A 228 4.12 3.35 -10.91
CA VAL A 228 4.54 3.93 -9.62
C VAL A 228 5.99 4.36 -9.73
N PRO A 229 6.27 5.67 -9.84
CA PRO A 229 7.63 6.18 -9.80
C PRO A 229 8.24 5.95 -8.41
N HIS A 230 9.47 5.49 -8.35
CA HIS A 230 10.26 5.41 -7.12
C HIS A 230 11.37 6.46 -7.13
N ASN A 231 11.82 6.88 -5.95
CA ASN A 231 12.88 7.89 -5.80
C ASN A 231 14.30 7.34 -6.06
N ASP A 232 14.41 6.09 -6.50
CA ASP A 232 15.67 5.45 -6.88
C ASP A 232 15.90 5.42 -8.40
N GLY A 233 15.12 6.17 -9.17
CA GLY A 233 15.20 6.21 -10.62
C GLY A 233 14.55 5.01 -11.31
N THR A 234 13.60 4.35 -10.63
CA THR A 234 12.84 3.25 -11.22
C THR A 234 11.34 3.55 -11.26
N VAL A 235 10.63 2.86 -12.14
CA VAL A 235 9.16 2.83 -12.21
C VAL A 235 8.69 1.39 -12.12
N ALA A 236 7.83 1.12 -11.14
CA ALA A 236 7.15 -0.16 -11.06
C ALA A 236 5.83 -0.11 -11.82
N ILE A 237 5.57 -1.15 -12.63
CA ILE A 237 4.34 -1.29 -13.42
C ILE A 237 3.64 -2.55 -12.99
N GLY A 238 2.37 -2.48 -12.68
CA GLY A 238 1.57 -3.64 -12.30
C GLY A 238 0.29 -3.28 -11.57
N SER A 239 -0.40 -4.30 -11.20
CA SER A 239 -0.08 -5.72 -11.29
C SER A 239 -1.16 -6.46 -12.05
N THR A 240 -0.83 -7.63 -12.60
CA THR A 240 -1.85 -8.58 -13.02
C THR A 240 -2.66 -9.07 -11.81
N SER A 241 -3.80 -9.69 -12.05
CA SER A 241 -4.65 -10.29 -11.01
C SER A 241 -5.08 -11.67 -11.47
N GLU A 242 -4.41 -12.69 -10.95
CA GLU A 242 -4.62 -14.09 -11.28
C GLU A 242 -5.20 -14.81 -10.07
N ARG A 243 -6.42 -15.31 -10.18
CA ARG A 243 -7.09 -16.07 -9.12
C ARG A 243 -6.78 -17.55 -9.18
N ASP A 244 -6.57 -18.06 -10.39
CA ASP A 244 -6.20 -19.45 -10.67
C ASP A 244 -4.75 -19.49 -11.13
N TYR A 245 -3.86 -20.00 -10.31
CA TYR A 245 -2.43 -20.10 -10.59
C TYR A 245 -1.85 -21.37 -9.97
N SER A 246 -0.91 -21.99 -10.69
CA SER A 246 -0.23 -23.23 -10.25
C SER A 246 1.01 -22.96 -9.40
N GLU A 247 1.64 -21.77 -9.57
CA GLU A 247 2.87 -21.39 -8.88
C GLU A 247 2.67 -20.07 -8.12
N ALA A 248 2.98 -20.05 -6.83
CA ALA A 248 2.81 -18.88 -5.98
C ALA A 248 3.90 -17.80 -6.19
N ALA A 249 5.07 -18.20 -6.69
CA ALA A 249 6.19 -17.31 -7.00
C ALA A 249 6.59 -17.44 -8.49
N ALA A 250 7.01 -16.34 -9.08
CA ALA A 250 7.67 -16.29 -10.40
C ALA A 250 9.07 -15.72 -10.23
#